data_d5ed7e88e478d45d3203cbd572175cdb
#
_entry.id   d5ed7e88e478d45d3203cbd572175cdb
#
_cell.length_a   1.000
_cell.length_b   1.000
_cell.length_c   1.000
_cell.angle_alpha   90.00
_cell.angle_beta   90.00
_cell.angle_gamma   90.00
#
_symmetry.space_group_name_H-M   'P 1'
#
loop_
_entity.id
_entity.type
_entity.pdbx_description
1 polymer ?
#
loop_
_entity_poly.entity_id
_entity_poly.type
_entity_poly.pdbx_seq_one_letter_code
_entity_poly.pdbx_strand_id
1 'polypeptide(L)'
;MSLTIRLTGTGGAQLVPVFGCDCPACRRARVDEAHRRRPCSAVVKYNNAVTLLDAGLPDLMIQWPAGSFQQFLLTHYHMDHVQGLFPLRWGVGKPIAVYGPPDEQGCDDLFKHPGLLDFSHTVEPFVRFELQGLRVTPLPLNHSRLTFGYLLESAHSRVAWLSDTAALPEKTLKFLLNNQPQLIIIDCSHEPRPQPPRNHCDLNTVRAINQIIGCPRVILTHISHRFDTWMMENALPAGFEAGFDGMEIALD
;
A
#
# COMPACT_ATOMS: atom_id res chain seq x y z
N MET A 1 12.35 -19.80 4.71
CA MET A 1 12.58 -18.35 4.43
C MET A 1 11.22 -17.68 4.50
N SER A 2 10.98 -16.82 5.50
CA SER A 2 9.68 -16.20 5.71
C SER A 2 9.56 -14.87 4.95
N LEU A 3 8.40 -14.63 4.38
CA LEU A 3 7.98 -13.32 3.87
C LEU A 3 7.35 -12.54 5.02
N THR A 4 7.88 -11.37 5.33
CA THR A 4 7.32 -10.50 6.36
C THR A 4 6.88 -9.18 5.73
N ILE A 5 5.68 -8.74 6.06
CA ILE A 5 5.15 -7.43 5.67
C ILE A 5 4.84 -6.65 6.94
N ARG A 6 5.40 -5.45 7.08
CA ARG A 6 5.07 -4.52 8.15
C ARG A 6 4.38 -3.30 7.55
N LEU A 7 3.15 -3.03 7.96
CA LEU A 7 2.44 -1.83 7.58
C LEU A 7 3.06 -0.63 8.29
N THR A 8 3.55 0.34 7.55
CA THR A 8 4.21 1.53 8.10
C THR A 8 3.32 2.75 8.10
N GLY A 9 2.24 2.67 7.32
CA GLY A 9 1.15 3.61 7.30
C GLY A 9 -0.11 2.93 6.74
N THR A 10 -1.26 3.25 7.29
CA THR A 10 -2.54 2.61 6.95
C THR A 10 -3.66 3.61 6.66
N GLY A 11 -3.32 4.90 6.59
CA GLY A 11 -4.22 5.99 6.22
C GLY A 11 -4.07 6.42 4.78
N GLY A 12 -5.01 7.22 4.28
CA GLY A 12 -4.91 7.90 2.99
C GLY A 12 -4.25 9.26 3.10
N ALA A 13 -4.33 10.07 2.04
CA ALA A 13 -3.73 11.40 1.94
C ALA A 13 -4.12 12.37 3.08
N GLN A 14 -5.31 12.22 3.65
CA GLN A 14 -5.78 13.07 4.74
C GLN A 14 -5.18 12.72 6.11
N LEU A 15 -4.57 11.55 6.25
CA LEU A 15 -4.06 10.99 7.50
C LEU A 15 -5.17 10.82 8.59
N VAL A 16 -4.78 10.29 9.76
CA VAL A 16 -5.57 10.34 10.99
C VAL A 16 -4.62 10.69 12.12
N PRO A 17 -4.84 11.80 12.86
CA PRO A 17 -5.98 12.73 12.80
C PRO A 17 -5.91 13.70 11.61
N VAL A 18 -7.06 14.02 11.05
CA VAL A 18 -7.21 15.07 10.02
C VAL A 18 -7.09 16.45 10.65
N PHE A 19 -6.39 17.38 9.99
CA PHE A 19 -6.25 18.75 10.47
C PHE A 19 -7.63 19.42 10.65
N GLY A 20 -7.86 20.00 11.81
CA GLY A 20 -9.11 20.69 12.14
C GLY A 20 -10.34 19.80 12.34
N CYS A 21 -10.24 18.47 12.16
CA CYS A 21 -11.37 17.56 12.34
C CYS A 21 -11.51 17.11 13.81
N ASP A 22 -12.73 17.15 14.33
CA ASP A 22 -13.02 16.79 15.72
C ASP A 22 -13.94 15.56 15.88
N CYS A 23 -13.94 14.67 14.87
CA CYS A 23 -14.65 13.40 14.95
C CYS A 23 -14.03 12.45 16.00
N PRO A 24 -14.76 11.41 16.46
CA PRO A 24 -14.26 10.50 17.49
C PRO A 24 -12.89 9.88 17.18
N ALA A 25 -12.67 9.40 15.95
CA ALA A 25 -11.39 8.83 15.55
C ALA A 25 -10.24 9.86 15.60
N CYS A 26 -10.46 11.09 15.11
CA CYS A 26 -9.46 12.15 15.15
C CYS A 26 -9.13 12.61 16.58
N ARG A 27 -10.12 12.71 17.46
CA ARG A 27 -9.89 13.00 18.89
C ARG A 27 -9.06 11.90 19.54
N ARG A 28 -9.42 10.63 19.33
CA ARG A 28 -8.67 9.47 19.83
C ARG A 28 -7.21 9.50 19.38
N ALA A 29 -6.97 9.69 18.08
CA ALA A 29 -5.63 9.69 17.50
C ALA A 29 -4.73 10.87 17.94
N ARG A 30 -5.32 11.98 18.45
CA ARG A 30 -4.52 13.08 19.05
C ARG A 30 -3.97 12.73 20.41
N VAL A 31 -4.68 11.94 21.20
CA VAL A 31 -4.28 11.58 22.57
C VAL A 31 -3.53 10.25 22.63
N ASP A 32 -3.75 9.36 21.65
CA ASP A 32 -3.12 8.04 21.59
C ASP A 32 -2.55 7.78 20.18
N GLU A 33 -1.22 7.72 20.13
CA GLU A 33 -0.48 7.51 18.86
C GLU A 33 -0.78 6.16 18.18
N ALA A 34 -1.17 5.15 18.95
CA ALA A 34 -1.54 3.84 18.41
C ALA A 34 -2.76 3.90 17.45
N HIS A 35 -3.52 4.98 17.52
CA HIS A 35 -4.67 5.23 16.65
C HIS A 35 -4.39 6.21 15.50
N ARG A 36 -3.15 6.66 15.36
CA ARG A 36 -2.74 7.45 14.19
C ARG A 36 -2.65 6.58 12.96
N ARG A 37 -2.92 7.18 11.80
CA ARG A 37 -2.74 6.55 10.49
C ARG A 37 -1.92 7.45 9.61
N ARG A 38 -0.75 6.98 9.26
CA ARG A 38 0.22 7.63 8.37
C ARG A 38 -0.11 7.26 6.90
N PRO A 39 0.52 7.89 5.90
CA PRO A 39 0.30 7.55 4.49
C PRO A 39 0.52 6.06 4.22
N CYS A 40 -0.40 5.47 3.44
CA CYS A 40 -0.41 4.05 3.13
C CYS A 40 0.94 3.58 2.58
N SER A 41 1.59 2.67 3.29
CA SER A 41 2.93 2.17 2.95
C SER A 41 3.27 0.92 3.75
N ALA A 42 4.24 0.15 3.27
CA ALA A 42 4.72 -1.03 3.97
C ALA A 42 6.23 -1.28 3.77
N VAL A 43 6.79 -2.09 4.65
CA VAL A 43 8.10 -2.72 4.47
C VAL A 43 7.89 -4.19 4.16
N VAL A 44 8.45 -4.65 3.07
CA VAL A 44 8.46 -6.06 2.67
C VAL A 44 9.87 -6.61 2.92
N LYS A 45 9.97 -7.63 3.76
CA LYS A 45 11.24 -8.34 4.02
C LYS A 45 11.13 -9.75 3.47
N TYR A 46 12.09 -10.13 2.65
CA TYR A 46 12.22 -11.49 2.14
C TYR A 46 13.71 -11.86 2.05
N ASN A 47 14.09 -13.01 2.58
CA ASN A 47 15.50 -13.36 2.79
C ASN A 47 16.19 -12.26 3.64
N ASN A 48 17.26 -11.66 3.14
CA ASN A 48 17.95 -10.53 3.79
C ASN A 48 17.64 -9.19 3.10
N ALA A 49 16.68 -9.17 2.18
CA ALA A 49 16.33 -7.99 1.45
C ALA A 49 15.13 -7.24 2.07
N VAL A 50 15.22 -5.93 2.03
CA VAL A 50 14.18 -5.01 2.49
C VAL A 50 13.74 -4.14 1.32
N THR A 51 12.47 -4.22 0.96
CA THR A 51 11.83 -3.39 -0.05
C THR A 51 10.84 -2.46 0.64
N LEU A 52 10.91 -1.16 0.36
CA LEU A 52 9.89 -0.20 0.80
C LEU A 52 8.79 -0.13 -0.25
N LEU A 53 7.57 -0.48 0.14
CA LEU A 53 6.38 -0.41 -0.68
C LEU A 53 5.70 0.92 -0.41
N ASP A 54 5.73 1.79 -1.40
CA ASP A 54 5.44 3.21 -1.34
C ASP A 54 6.37 4.02 -0.40
N ALA A 55 6.41 5.30 -0.62
CA ALA A 55 7.34 6.23 0.03
C ALA A 55 6.62 7.48 0.56
N GLY A 56 5.36 7.31 1.01
CA GLY A 56 4.53 8.41 1.50
C GLY A 56 4.91 8.98 2.86
N LEU A 57 5.84 8.35 3.59
CA LEU A 57 6.21 8.79 4.94
C LEU A 57 7.13 10.01 4.90
N PRO A 58 6.78 11.14 5.54
CA PRO A 58 7.59 12.36 5.51
C PRO A 58 8.93 12.23 6.26
N ASP A 59 9.01 11.31 7.23
CA ASP A 59 10.19 11.00 8.04
C ASP A 59 10.92 9.72 7.58
N LEU A 60 10.74 9.32 6.33
CA LEU A 60 11.28 8.10 5.73
C LEU A 60 12.77 7.93 6.00
N MET A 61 13.59 8.97 5.80
CA MET A 61 15.04 8.94 6.00
C MET A 61 15.45 8.74 7.47
N ILE A 62 14.59 9.11 8.41
CA ILE A 62 14.84 8.91 9.86
C ILE A 62 14.58 7.44 10.22
N GLN A 63 13.52 6.86 9.69
CA GLN A 63 13.14 5.48 9.97
C GLN A 63 14.05 4.47 9.27
N TRP A 64 14.50 4.79 8.04
CA TRP A 64 15.39 3.93 7.24
C TRP A 64 16.68 4.66 6.88
N PRO A 65 17.73 4.52 7.69
CA PRO A 65 19.03 5.08 7.37
C PRO A 65 19.64 4.43 6.11
N ALA A 66 20.62 5.10 5.52
CA ALA A 66 21.29 4.63 4.31
C ALA A 66 21.79 3.19 4.45
N GLY A 67 21.46 2.35 3.45
CA GLY A 67 21.83 0.93 3.42
C GLY A 67 20.88 -0.01 4.17
N SER A 68 19.85 0.48 4.86
CA SER A 68 18.90 -0.36 5.59
C SER A 68 17.83 -1.00 4.70
N PHE A 69 17.71 -0.58 3.44
CA PHE A 69 16.84 -1.15 2.43
C PHE A 69 17.52 -1.11 1.05
N GLN A 70 17.01 -1.86 0.09
CA GLN A 70 17.61 -2.01 -1.24
C GLN A 70 16.90 -1.23 -2.33
N GLN A 71 15.57 -1.14 -2.30
CA GLN A 71 14.76 -0.53 -3.35
C GLN A 71 13.41 -0.07 -2.86
N PHE A 72 12.76 0.76 -3.69
CA PHE A 72 11.34 1.09 -3.60
C PHE A 72 10.53 0.28 -4.60
N LEU A 73 9.27 -0.04 -4.21
CA LEU A 73 8.23 -0.57 -5.08
C LEU A 73 7.03 0.38 -4.96
N LEU A 74 6.82 1.23 -5.95
CA LEU A 74 5.76 2.24 -5.94
C LEU A 74 4.49 1.72 -6.60
N THR A 75 3.35 1.97 -5.98
CA THR A 75 2.04 1.68 -6.57
C THR A 75 1.65 2.72 -7.61
N HIS A 76 1.88 4.00 -7.33
CA HIS A 76 1.60 5.14 -8.21
C HIS A 76 2.26 6.44 -7.69
N TYR A 77 2.04 7.55 -8.38
CA TYR A 77 2.73 8.82 -8.11
C TYR A 77 1.84 9.91 -7.48
N HIS A 78 0.82 9.56 -6.67
CA HIS A 78 0.19 10.55 -5.80
C HIS A 78 1.13 10.97 -4.67
N MET A 79 0.95 12.20 -4.17
CA MET A 79 1.86 12.80 -3.19
C MET A 79 2.01 11.95 -1.93
N ASP A 80 0.93 11.39 -1.43
CA ASP A 80 0.91 10.53 -0.23
C ASP A 80 1.59 9.17 -0.43
N HIS A 81 2.01 8.83 -1.65
CA HIS A 81 2.82 7.64 -1.96
C HIS A 81 4.27 7.95 -2.31
N VAL A 82 4.64 9.23 -2.53
CA VAL A 82 5.99 9.60 -3.00
C VAL A 82 6.65 10.73 -2.21
N GLN A 83 5.96 11.43 -1.31
CA GLN A 83 6.49 12.64 -0.66
C GLN A 83 7.80 12.44 0.10
N GLY A 84 8.05 11.26 0.65
CA GLY A 84 9.30 10.92 1.33
C GLY A 84 10.52 10.84 0.40
N LEU A 85 10.31 10.70 -0.92
CA LEU A 85 11.37 10.69 -1.91
C LEU A 85 11.95 12.08 -2.16
N PHE A 86 11.18 13.16 -1.92
CA PHE A 86 11.61 14.53 -2.20
C PHE A 86 12.85 14.95 -1.41
N PRO A 87 12.93 14.77 -0.10
CA PRO A 87 14.17 15.01 0.63
C PRO A 87 15.23 13.93 0.38
N LEU A 88 14.82 12.66 0.20
CA LEU A 88 15.74 11.53 0.02
C LEU A 88 16.61 11.66 -1.23
N ARG A 89 16.09 12.20 -2.34
CA ARG A 89 16.82 12.36 -3.59
C ARG A 89 18.12 13.18 -3.45
N TRP A 90 18.21 14.07 -2.45
CA TRP A 90 19.38 14.86 -2.15
C TRP A 90 20.41 14.16 -1.24
N GLY A 91 20.14 12.90 -0.91
CA GLY A 91 21.06 12.08 -0.13
C GLY A 91 22.39 11.84 -0.82
N VAL A 92 23.32 11.22 -0.09
CA VAL A 92 24.64 10.83 -0.58
C VAL A 92 24.80 9.32 -0.49
N GLY A 93 25.20 8.66 -1.57
CA GLY A 93 25.41 7.23 -1.58
C GLY A 93 25.25 6.59 -2.95
N LYS A 94 24.97 5.29 -2.95
CA LYS A 94 24.67 4.54 -4.18
C LYS A 94 23.25 4.83 -4.66
N PRO A 95 23.00 4.79 -5.99
CA PRO A 95 21.65 4.90 -6.52
C PRO A 95 20.69 3.86 -5.88
N ILE A 96 19.46 4.29 -5.63
CA ILE A 96 18.39 3.45 -5.07
C ILE A 96 17.39 3.17 -6.19
N ALA A 97 17.20 1.91 -6.54
CA ALA A 97 16.24 1.50 -7.55
C ALA A 97 14.81 1.81 -7.12
N VAL A 98 14.04 2.42 -8.01
CA VAL A 98 12.62 2.72 -7.81
C VAL A 98 11.82 1.99 -8.89
N TYR A 99 11.20 0.89 -8.52
CA TYR A 99 10.29 0.15 -9.37
C TYR A 99 8.90 0.77 -9.30
N GLY A 100 8.27 1.01 -10.45
CA GLY A 100 6.94 1.63 -10.46
C GLY A 100 6.27 1.61 -11.83
N PRO A 101 5.00 2.04 -11.92
CA PRO A 101 4.30 2.12 -13.18
C PRO A 101 4.94 3.11 -14.15
N PRO A 102 4.85 2.86 -15.48
CA PRO A 102 5.37 3.76 -16.52
C PRO A 102 4.44 4.97 -16.71
N ASP A 103 4.25 5.77 -15.67
CA ASP A 103 3.44 6.98 -15.69
C ASP A 103 4.29 8.16 -16.17
N GLU A 104 4.11 8.58 -17.44
CA GLU A 104 4.86 9.70 -18.03
C GLU A 104 4.60 11.04 -17.30
N GLN A 105 3.43 11.22 -16.71
CA GLN A 105 3.12 12.40 -15.90
C GLN A 105 3.76 12.31 -14.52
N GLY A 106 3.90 11.09 -13.99
CA GLY A 106 4.61 10.72 -12.77
C GLY A 106 4.63 11.80 -11.68
N CYS A 107 5.82 12.04 -11.17
CA CYS A 107 6.11 13.20 -10.33
C CYS A 107 7.21 14.00 -11.01
N ASP A 108 6.82 14.95 -11.89
CA ASP A 108 7.69 15.69 -12.82
C ASP A 108 8.99 16.21 -12.16
N ASP A 109 8.89 16.79 -10.96
CA ASP A 109 10.06 17.30 -10.25
C ASP A 109 11.03 16.19 -9.79
N LEU A 110 10.53 15.02 -9.40
CA LEU A 110 11.36 13.86 -9.09
C LEU A 110 12.04 13.29 -10.33
N PHE A 111 11.35 13.29 -11.47
CA PHE A 111 11.92 12.78 -12.73
C PHE A 111 12.96 13.70 -13.34
N LYS A 112 12.75 15.02 -13.23
CA LYS A 112 13.75 16.03 -13.70
C LYS A 112 15.00 16.06 -12.84
N HIS A 113 14.86 15.83 -11.55
CA HIS A 113 15.95 15.94 -10.57
C HIS A 113 15.93 14.73 -9.62
N PRO A 114 16.21 13.50 -10.13
CA PRO A 114 16.07 12.27 -9.36
C PRO A 114 17.14 12.10 -8.27
N GLY A 115 18.31 12.71 -8.42
CA GLY A 115 19.41 12.58 -7.46
C GLY A 115 19.84 11.13 -7.26
N LEU A 116 19.69 10.61 -6.03
CA LEU A 116 19.98 9.20 -5.70
C LEU A 116 18.96 8.20 -6.29
N LEU A 117 17.80 8.66 -6.76
CA LEU A 117 16.72 7.76 -7.15
C LEU A 117 16.86 7.34 -8.61
N ASP A 118 16.81 6.03 -8.86
CA ASP A 118 16.86 5.49 -10.21
C ASP A 118 15.47 5.00 -10.64
N PHE A 119 14.76 5.83 -11.42
CA PHE A 119 13.43 5.55 -11.96
C PHE A 119 13.43 4.76 -13.28
N SER A 120 14.57 4.21 -13.71
CA SER A 120 14.66 3.43 -14.96
C SER A 120 13.95 2.06 -14.86
N HIS A 121 13.52 1.65 -13.68
CA HIS A 121 12.92 0.35 -13.39
C HIS A 121 11.39 0.39 -13.52
N THR A 122 10.87 0.68 -14.71
CA THR A 122 9.42 0.59 -14.96
C THR A 122 8.97 -0.87 -15.01
N VAL A 123 7.75 -1.12 -14.49
CA VAL A 123 7.16 -2.46 -14.46
C VAL A 123 5.97 -2.56 -15.40
N GLU A 124 5.75 -3.76 -15.97
CA GLU A 124 4.70 -4.00 -16.94
C GLU A 124 3.54 -4.80 -16.31
N PRO A 125 2.27 -4.50 -16.69
CA PRO A 125 1.10 -5.21 -16.18
C PRO A 125 1.19 -6.71 -16.42
N PHE A 126 0.99 -7.52 -15.38
CA PHE A 126 1.01 -8.98 -15.38
C PHE A 126 2.35 -9.62 -15.78
N VAL A 127 3.41 -8.84 -15.99
CA VAL A 127 4.75 -9.36 -16.25
C VAL A 127 5.50 -9.52 -14.93
N ARG A 128 5.79 -10.78 -14.57
CA ARG A 128 6.51 -11.11 -13.34
C ARG A 128 7.98 -10.71 -13.43
N PHE A 129 8.48 -10.13 -12.35
CA PHE A 129 9.91 -9.86 -12.13
C PHE A 129 10.34 -10.31 -10.73
N GLU A 130 11.61 -10.20 -10.41
CA GLU A 130 12.15 -10.62 -9.13
C GLU A 130 12.82 -9.47 -8.37
N LEU A 131 12.53 -9.39 -7.07
CA LEU A 131 13.22 -8.53 -6.11
C LEU A 131 13.92 -9.42 -5.08
N GLN A 132 15.22 -9.64 -5.25
CA GLN A 132 16.07 -10.44 -4.33
C GLN A 132 15.47 -11.83 -4.03
N GLY A 133 14.91 -12.48 -5.06
CA GLY A 133 14.28 -13.80 -4.96
C GLY A 133 12.78 -13.78 -4.60
N LEU A 134 12.22 -12.65 -4.23
CA LEU A 134 10.77 -12.45 -4.14
C LEU A 134 10.20 -12.23 -5.55
N ARG A 135 9.25 -13.05 -5.97
CA ARG A 135 8.55 -12.85 -7.24
C ARG A 135 7.46 -11.81 -7.07
N VAL A 136 7.43 -10.85 -7.97
CA VAL A 136 6.49 -9.71 -7.94
C VAL A 136 5.77 -9.62 -9.27
N THR A 137 4.45 -9.58 -9.24
CA THR A 137 3.62 -9.39 -10.45
C THR A 137 2.78 -8.12 -10.29
N PRO A 138 2.96 -7.10 -11.15
CA PRO A 138 2.16 -5.89 -11.15
C PRO A 138 0.73 -6.16 -11.62
N LEU A 139 -0.25 -5.61 -10.91
CA LEU A 139 -1.67 -5.81 -11.14
C LEU A 139 -2.34 -4.44 -11.38
N PRO A 140 -2.86 -4.12 -12.56
CA PRO A 140 -3.58 -2.88 -12.80
C PRO A 140 -4.74 -2.68 -11.83
N LEU A 141 -4.88 -1.48 -11.30
CA LEU A 141 -5.94 -1.07 -10.38
C LEU A 141 -6.78 0.07 -10.98
N ASN A 142 -8.00 0.26 -10.45
CA ASN A 142 -8.90 1.34 -10.85
C ASN A 142 -8.69 2.56 -9.96
N HIS A 143 -7.94 3.53 -10.44
CA HIS A 143 -7.67 4.77 -9.71
C HIS A 143 -7.60 5.97 -10.66
N SER A 144 -7.51 7.18 -10.11
CA SER A 144 -7.43 8.43 -10.89
C SER A 144 -6.07 8.61 -11.61
N ARG A 145 -5.05 7.84 -11.22
CA ARG A 145 -3.74 7.76 -11.88
C ARG A 145 -3.44 6.32 -12.31
N LEU A 146 -2.45 6.15 -13.17
CA LEU A 146 -1.90 4.83 -13.50
C LEU A 146 -1.38 4.18 -12.21
N THR A 147 -2.08 3.14 -11.74
CA THR A 147 -1.84 2.51 -10.45
C THR A 147 -1.71 1.01 -10.62
N PHE A 148 -0.68 0.44 -9.99
CA PHE A 148 -0.51 -1.00 -9.88
C PHE A 148 -0.55 -1.44 -8.42
N GLY A 149 -1.35 -2.47 -8.13
CA GLY A 149 -1.12 -3.35 -7.00
C GLY A 149 -0.06 -4.39 -7.34
N TYR A 150 0.25 -5.26 -6.39
CA TYR A 150 1.28 -6.27 -6.58
C TYR A 150 0.87 -7.61 -5.98
N LEU A 151 1.04 -8.70 -6.73
CA LEU A 151 1.10 -10.03 -6.14
C LEU A 151 2.56 -10.31 -5.75
N LEU A 152 2.80 -10.46 -4.46
CA LEU A 152 4.10 -10.80 -3.87
C LEU A 152 4.11 -12.30 -3.57
N GLU A 153 5.07 -13.04 -4.15
CA GLU A 153 5.12 -14.49 -4.03
C GLU A 153 6.48 -14.96 -3.50
N SER A 154 6.47 -15.58 -2.33
CA SER A 154 7.59 -16.37 -1.83
C SER A 154 7.53 -17.81 -2.34
N ALA A 155 8.35 -18.71 -1.79
CA ALA A 155 8.25 -20.14 -2.09
C ALA A 155 6.94 -20.77 -1.60
N HIS A 156 6.34 -20.24 -0.52
CA HIS A 156 5.21 -20.85 0.16
C HIS A 156 3.99 -19.93 0.31
N SER A 157 4.15 -18.64 0.09
CA SER A 157 3.11 -17.66 0.38
C SER A 157 2.88 -16.71 -0.78
N ARG A 158 1.62 -16.28 -0.94
CA ARG A 158 1.18 -15.27 -1.90
C ARG A 158 0.38 -14.20 -1.18
N VAL A 159 0.78 -12.96 -1.36
CA VAL A 159 0.11 -11.78 -0.79
C VAL A 159 -0.24 -10.82 -1.91
N ALA A 160 -1.50 -10.38 -1.96
CA ALA A 160 -1.90 -9.30 -2.86
C ALA A 160 -1.94 -7.98 -2.10
N TRP A 161 -1.15 -7.00 -2.54
CA TRP A 161 -1.21 -5.61 -2.13
C TRP A 161 -2.02 -4.82 -3.16
N LEU A 162 -3.17 -4.25 -2.78
CA LEU A 162 -4.15 -3.67 -3.69
C LEU A 162 -4.56 -2.27 -3.21
N SER A 163 -3.64 -1.31 -3.29
CA SER A 163 -3.87 0.10 -2.91
C SER A 163 -3.16 1.03 -3.93
N ASP A 164 -3.85 2.07 -4.47
CA ASP A 164 -5.24 2.49 -4.22
C ASP A 164 -6.18 1.94 -5.31
N THR A 165 -7.43 1.71 -4.96
CA THR A 165 -8.37 1.20 -5.97
C THR A 165 -9.84 1.46 -5.63
N ALA A 166 -10.67 1.71 -6.67
CA ALA A 166 -12.12 1.85 -6.58
C ALA A 166 -12.88 0.61 -7.08
N ALA A 167 -12.46 -0.56 -6.76
CA ALA A 167 -12.81 -1.90 -7.22
C ALA A 167 -11.63 -2.50 -8.01
N LEU A 168 -11.76 -3.72 -8.51
CA LEU A 168 -10.70 -4.34 -9.32
C LEU A 168 -11.10 -4.42 -10.80
N PRO A 169 -10.18 -4.13 -11.74
CA PRO A 169 -10.36 -4.46 -13.13
C PRO A 169 -10.62 -5.98 -13.29
N GLU A 170 -11.46 -6.35 -14.26
CA GLU A 170 -11.82 -7.75 -14.49
C GLU A 170 -10.60 -8.67 -14.69
N LYS A 171 -9.59 -8.19 -15.41
CA LYS A 171 -8.34 -8.96 -15.64
C LYS A 171 -7.59 -9.19 -14.32
N THR A 172 -7.51 -8.19 -13.46
CA THR A 172 -6.87 -8.30 -12.14
C THR A 172 -7.65 -9.26 -11.23
N LEU A 173 -8.97 -9.15 -11.22
CA LEU A 173 -9.83 -10.05 -10.44
C LEU A 173 -9.66 -11.51 -10.89
N LYS A 174 -9.69 -11.78 -12.20
CA LYS A 174 -9.45 -13.12 -12.77
C LYS A 174 -8.04 -13.64 -12.45
N PHE A 175 -7.03 -12.76 -12.50
CA PHE A 175 -5.65 -13.13 -12.16
C PHE A 175 -5.55 -13.56 -10.69
N LEU A 176 -6.14 -12.80 -9.76
CA LEU A 176 -6.14 -13.14 -8.33
C LEU A 176 -6.93 -14.41 -8.03
N LEU A 177 -8.07 -14.62 -8.70
CA LEU A 177 -8.85 -15.84 -8.58
C LEU A 177 -8.02 -17.09 -8.98
N ASN A 178 -7.23 -16.99 -10.05
CA ASN A 178 -6.39 -18.10 -10.54
C ASN A 178 -5.13 -18.33 -9.67
N ASN A 179 -4.63 -17.28 -9.00
CA ASN A 179 -3.41 -17.36 -8.19
C ASN A 179 -3.65 -17.52 -6.68
N GLN A 180 -4.89 -17.37 -6.23
CA GLN A 180 -5.37 -17.63 -4.87
C GLN A 180 -4.41 -17.15 -3.76
N PRO A 181 -4.30 -15.83 -3.49
CA PRO A 181 -3.50 -15.31 -2.41
C PRO A 181 -4.04 -15.78 -1.05
N GLN A 182 -3.13 -16.08 -0.10
CA GLN A 182 -3.50 -16.39 1.28
C GLN A 182 -3.84 -15.14 2.09
N LEU A 183 -3.38 -13.99 1.63
CA LEU A 183 -3.62 -12.69 2.23
C LEU A 183 -3.86 -11.65 1.15
N ILE A 184 -4.88 -10.83 1.36
CA ILE A 184 -5.13 -9.60 0.60
C ILE A 184 -4.98 -8.41 1.56
N ILE A 185 -4.17 -7.43 1.19
CA ILE A 185 -4.09 -6.11 1.83
C ILE A 185 -4.67 -5.12 0.83
N ILE A 186 -5.79 -4.49 1.14
CA ILE A 186 -6.58 -3.74 0.15
C ILE A 186 -7.06 -2.40 0.68
N ASP A 187 -7.09 -1.40 -0.21
CA ASP A 187 -7.74 -0.12 0.02
C ASP A 187 -9.20 -0.31 0.47
N CYS A 188 -9.51 0.25 1.62
CA CYS A 188 -10.87 0.38 2.13
C CYS A 188 -10.99 1.72 2.86
N SER A 189 -11.12 2.78 2.10
CA SER A 189 -11.16 4.14 2.65
C SER A 189 -12.49 4.50 3.30
N HIS A 190 -13.55 3.75 3.00
CA HIS A 190 -14.91 4.13 3.36
C HIS A 190 -15.69 3.03 4.08
N GLU A 191 -16.55 3.47 5.00
CA GLU A 191 -17.65 2.67 5.55
C GLU A 191 -18.58 2.17 4.44
N PRO A 192 -19.45 1.17 4.71
CA PRO A 192 -20.44 0.71 3.74
C PRO A 192 -21.28 1.85 3.18
N ARG A 193 -21.34 2.00 1.86
CA ARG A 193 -22.09 3.06 1.18
C ARG A 193 -23.18 2.50 0.28
N PRO A 194 -24.30 3.24 0.07
CA PRO A 194 -25.35 2.84 -0.88
C PRO A 194 -24.85 2.80 -2.33
N GLN A 195 -23.86 3.64 -2.67
CA GLN A 195 -23.23 3.69 -3.99
C GLN A 195 -21.71 3.61 -3.84
N PRO A 196 -21.01 2.79 -4.67
CA PRO A 196 -19.57 2.66 -4.62
C PRO A 196 -18.88 4.01 -4.83
N PRO A 197 -17.84 4.33 -4.05
CA PRO A 197 -17.03 5.52 -4.25
C PRO A 197 -16.24 5.46 -5.57
N ARG A 198 -15.78 6.62 -6.07
CA ARG A 198 -15.13 6.70 -7.40
C ARG A 198 -13.65 6.31 -7.41
N ASN A 199 -12.90 6.64 -6.35
CA ASN A 199 -11.44 6.53 -6.34
C ASN A 199 -10.91 5.48 -5.36
N HIS A 200 -11.73 5.07 -4.40
CA HIS A 200 -11.35 4.15 -3.32
C HIS A 200 -12.48 3.18 -3.03
N CYS A 201 -12.16 2.04 -2.44
CA CYS A 201 -13.17 1.08 -2.02
C CYS A 201 -13.90 1.53 -0.74
N ASP A 202 -15.16 1.11 -0.65
CA ASP A 202 -15.87 0.97 0.61
C ASP A 202 -15.89 -0.50 1.05
N LEU A 203 -16.33 -0.75 2.27
CA LEU A 203 -16.36 -2.11 2.83
C LEU A 203 -17.29 -3.06 2.02
N ASN A 204 -18.36 -2.55 1.41
CA ASN A 204 -19.23 -3.38 0.56
C ASN A 204 -18.49 -3.85 -0.69
N THR A 205 -17.74 -2.96 -1.35
CA THR A 205 -16.93 -3.28 -2.52
C THR A 205 -15.85 -4.31 -2.18
N VAL A 206 -15.12 -4.14 -1.06
CA VAL A 206 -14.10 -5.11 -0.64
C VAL A 206 -14.71 -6.48 -0.33
N ARG A 207 -15.87 -6.51 0.32
CA ARG A 207 -16.61 -7.78 0.56
C ARG A 207 -16.98 -8.47 -0.75
N ALA A 208 -17.51 -7.74 -1.73
CA ALA A 208 -17.88 -8.30 -3.03
C ALA A 208 -16.66 -8.85 -3.77
N ILE A 209 -15.51 -8.15 -3.75
CA ILE A 209 -14.25 -8.63 -4.29
C ILE A 209 -13.84 -9.94 -3.63
N ASN A 210 -13.86 -9.99 -2.30
CA ASN A 210 -13.44 -11.20 -1.57
C ASN A 210 -14.42 -12.37 -1.70
N GLN A 211 -15.71 -12.13 -1.91
CA GLN A 211 -16.68 -13.19 -2.23
C GLN A 211 -16.32 -13.90 -3.53
N ILE A 212 -15.70 -13.23 -4.48
CA ILE A 212 -15.26 -13.81 -5.76
C ILE A 212 -13.92 -14.54 -5.59
N ILE A 213 -12.93 -13.90 -4.92
CA ILE A 213 -11.58 -14.46 -4.80
C ILE A 213 -11.53 -15.60 -3.76
N GLY A 214 -12.28 -15.48 -2.66
CA GLY A 214 -12.28 -16.46 -1.56
C GLY A 214 -11.02 -16.45 -0.71
N CYS A 215 -10.33 -15.30 -0.60
CA CYS A 215 -9.14 -15.18 0.23
C CYS A 215 -9.48 -15.36 1.72
N PRO A 216 -8.76 -16.22 2.46
CA PRO A 216 -9.09 -16.51 3.86
C PRO A 216 -8.83 -15.35 4.82
N ARG A 217 -7.94 -14.40 4.45
CA ARG A 217 -7.57 -13.26 5.29
C ARG A 217 -7.51 -11.98 4.47
N VAL A 218 -8.23 -10.95 4.91
CA VAL A 218 -8.25 -9.63 4.26
C VAL A 218 -7.91 -8.55 5.28
N ILE A 219 -6.85 -7.79 5.01
CA ILE A 219 -6.45 -6.63 5.82
C ILE A 219 -6.82 -5.36 5.06
N LEU A 220 -7.58 -4.50 5.71
CA LEU A 220 -8.01 -3.22 5.19
C LEU A 220 -6.92 -2.18 5.45
N THR A 221 -6.54 -1.42 4.42
CA THR A 221 -5.60 -0.31 4.51
C THR A 221 -6.17 0.95 3.86
N HIS A 222 -5.42 2.04 3.81
CA HIS A 222 -5.85 3.34 3.28
C HIS A 222 -7.13 3.87 3.96
N ILE A 223 -7.23 3.65 5.28
CA ILE A 223 -8.43 3.87 6.08
C ILE A 223 -8.61 5.37 6.38
N SER A 224 -9.78 5.93 6.04
CA SER A 224 -10.13 7.31 6.38
C SER A 224 -10.59 7.46 7.84
N HIS A 225 -10.53 8.69 8.35
CA HIS A 225 -11.02 9.01 9.69
C HIS A 225 -12.53 8.72 9.88
N ARG A 226 -13.31 8.77 8.79
CA ARG A 226 -14.75 8.46 8.81
C ARG A 226 -14.97 6.97 8.96
N PHE A 227 -14.25 6.17 8.20
CA PHE A 227 -14.34 4.71 8.33
C PHE A 227 -13.79 4.26 9.70
N ASP A 228 -12.72 4.90 10.18
CA ASP A 228 -12.17 4.63 11.51
C ASP A 228 -13.17 4.97 12.63
N THR A 229 -13.93 6.06 12.47
CA THR A 229 -15.05 6.39 13.39
C THR A 229 -16.16 5.34 13.31
N TRP A 230 -16.53 4.89 12.11
CA TRP A 230 -17.55 3.86 11.91
C TRP A 230 -17.17 2.53 12.61
N MET A 231 -15.89 2.13 12.50
CA MET A 231 -15.38 0.91 13.14
C MET A 231 -15.35 0.98 14.68
N MET A 232 -15.46 2.15 15.29
CA MET A 232 -15.57 2.26 16.75
C MET A 232 -16.92 1.71 17.27
N GLU A 233 -17.94 1.66 16.42
CA GLU A 233 -19.30 1.26 16.78
C GLU A 233 -19.75 0.00 16.03
N ASN A 234 -19.00 -0.46 15.02
CA ASN A 234 -19.38 -1.54 14.14
C ASN A 234 -18.25 -2.57 13.99
N ALA A 235 -18.60 -3.83 14.08
CA ALA A 235 -17.66 -4.92 13.84
C ALA A 235 -17.41 -5.14 12.34
N LEU A 236 -16.17 -5.49 11.99
CA LEU A 236 -15.84 -5.96 10.65
C LEU A 236 -16.37 -7.38 10.43
N PRO A 237 -16.67 -7.77 9.18
CA PRO A 237 -17.04 -9.15 8.86
C PRO A 237 -15.95 -10.17 9.23
N ALA A 238 -16.32 -11.42 9.46
CA ALA A 238 -15.36 -12.49 9.70
C ALA A 238 -14.35 -12.61 8.54
N GLY A 239 -13.06 -12.77 8.87
CA GLY A 239 -11.95 -12.82 7.91
C GLY A 239 -11.43 -11.45 7.46
N PHE A 240 -12.00 -10.34 7.97
CA PHE A 240 -11.54 -8.98 7.71
C PHE A 240 -10.93 -8.37 8.96
N GLU A 241 -9.79 -7.71 8.79
CA GLU A 241 -9.06 -7.01 9.85
C GLU A 241 -8.75 -5.57 9.42
N ALA A 242 -8.85 -4.62 10.34
CA ALA A 242 -8.32 -3.29 10.10
C ALA A 242 -6.81 -3.28 10.30
N GLY A 243 -6.05 -2.89 9.27
CA GLY A 243 -4.64 -2.63 9.41
C GLY A 243 -4.39 -1.46 10.37
N PHE A 244 -3.25 -1.46 11.04
CA PHE A 244 -2.77 -0.36 11.88
C PHE A 244 -1.28 -0.13 11.65
N ASP A 245 -0.83 1.09 11.91
CA ASP A 245 0.58 1.46 11.72
C ASP A 245 1.47 0.66 12.67
N GLY A 246 2.43 -0.07 12.11
CA GLY A 246 3.28 -0.98 12.85
C GLY A 246 2.85 -2.45 12.85
N MET A 247 1.68 -2.80 12.27
CA MET A 247 1.22 -4.19 12.16
C MET A 247 2.24 -5.05 11.40
N GLU A 248 2.72 -6.11 12.02
CA GLU A 248 3.62 -7.09 11.39
C GLU A 248 2.86 -8.36 11.02
N ILE A 249 3.12 -8.85 9.82
CA ILE A 249 2.50 -10.03 9.23
C ILE A 249 3.63 -10.94 8.74
N ALA A 250 3.84 -12.04 9.44
CA ALA A 250 4.77 -13.08 9.02
C ALA A 250 4.00 -14.17 8.26
N LEU A 251 4.58 -14.61 7.15
CA LEU A 251 4.04 -15.64 6.26
C LEU A 251 5.12 -16.68 5.99
N ASP A 252 4.85 -17.90 6.35
CA ASP A 252 5.77 -19.05 6.20
C ASP A 252 5.69 -19.65 4.79
#